data_93e1f75899600659893fe1754d276035
#
_entry.id   93e1f75899600659893fe1754d276035
#
_cell.length_a   1.000
_cell.length_b   1.000
_cell.length_c   1.000
_cell.angle_alpha   90.00
_cell.angle_beta   90.00
_cell.angle_gamma   90.00
#
_symmetry.space_group_name_H-M   'P 1'
#
loop_
_entity.id
_entity.type
_entity.pdbx_description
1 polymer ?
#
loop_
_entity_poly.entity_id
_entity_poly.type
_entity_poly.pdbx_seq_one_letter_code
_entity_poly.pdbx_strand_id
1 'polypeptide(L)'
;MLSELAITDRMAFAVGAIIYGSAFLFGLVRLLLRKPYSSAAMFALICGAFLAQTLGLNLRGAAIQACPLGNGFEIAQFISWSLVLLFFIIGPAFKLRLLGFFTAGLATVISGGSFIVPRWDSAYPPGLFGGNPWIELHAALAIFSYGVFAILSLVSVMFLIQQHGLKKKQFRGVYQYLPSVQQLDLIAQRLLLTGLIVLTAALIFGAVFWINNLDLVPVFKLTATCLVWLGYMTVVILRIQKKLVTRRHAVASISLFLLAMASLWPVQSARSSNSADPASEQLISE
;
A
#
# COMPACT_ATOMS: atom_id res chain seq x y z
N MET A 1 -24.16 22.72 -20.64
CA MET A 1 -24.85 21.69 -19.84
C MET A 1 -24.05 20.39 -19.62
N LEU A 2 -22.87 20.18 -20.23
CA LEU A 2 -21.97 19.07 -19.95
C LEU A 2 -20.76 19.46 -19.07
N SER A 3 -20.63 20.74 -18.72
CA SER A 3 -19.53 21.27 -17.87
C SER A 3 -19.79 21.17 -16.37
N GLU A 4 -20.98 20.80 -15.94
CA GLU A 4 -21.35 20.72 -14.50
C GLU A 4 -21.13 19.34 -13.88
N LEU A 5 -20.77 18.32 -14.66
CA LEU A 5 -20.40 16.99 -14.15
C LEU A 5 -18.90 16.74 -14.27
N ALA A 6 -18.07 17.76 -14.03
CA ALA A 6 -16.64 17.55 -13.93
C ALA A 6 -16.34 16.70 -12.67
N ILE A 7 -16.20 15.40 -12.88
CA ILE A 7 -15.75 14.46 -11.82
C ILE A 7 -14.38 14.95 -11.35
N THR A 8 -14.31 15.41 -10.11
CA THR A 8 -13.03 15.77 -9.50
C THR A 8 -12.26 14.50 -9.11
N ASP A 9 -10.94 14.58 -9.08
CA ASP A 9 -10.07 13.50 -8.60
C ASP A 9 -10.49 13.00 -7.20
N ARG A 10 -10.81 13.93 -6.27
CA ARG A 10 -11.31 13.59 -4.92
C ARG A 10 -12.62 12.82 -4.94
N MET A 11 -13.54 13.16 -5.83
CA MET A 11 -14.79 12.41 -5.98
C MET A 11 -14.54 10.99 -6.46
N ALA A 12 -13.65 10.81 -7.43
CA ALA A 12 -13.28 9.50 -7.94
C ALA A 12 -12.63 8.62 -6.84
N PHE A 13 -11.72 9.18 -6.04
CA PHE A 13 -11.13 8.49 -4.88
C PHE A 13 -12.17 8.15 -3.81
N ALA A 14 -13.09 9.08 -3.50
CA ALA A 14 -14.14 8.84 -2.52
C ALA A 14 -15.08 7.71 -2.97
N VAL A 15 -15.50 7.70 -4.24
CA VAL A 15 -16.29 6.61 -4.82
C VAL A 15 -15.54 5.28 -4.71
N GLY A 16 -14.25 5.24 -5.05
CA GLY A 16 -13.42 4.05 -4.89
C GLY A 16 -13.40 3.54 -3.46
N ALA A 17 -13.15 4.42 -2.49
CA ALA A 17 -13.13 4.08 -1.06
C ALA A 17 -14.48 3.56 -0.55
N ILE A 18 -15.60 4.17 -0.96
CA ILE A 18 -16.96 3.72 -0.62
C ILE A 18 -17.23 2.32 -1.18
N ILE A 19 -16.83 2.05 -2.43
CA ILE A 19 -17.03 0.72 -3.03
C ILE A 19 -16.14 -0.32 -2.34
N TYR A 20 -14.89 -0.01 -1.95
CA TYR A 20 -14.05 -0.91 -1.14
C TYR A 20 -14.72 -1.23 0.20
N GLY A 21 -15.25 -0.21 0.89
CA GLY A 21 -15.98 -0.37 2.14
C GLY A 21 -17.22 -1.25 1.97
N SER A 22 -17.99 -1.03 0.90
CA SER A 22 -19.17 -1.83 0.56
C SER A 22 -18.80 -3.29 0.26
N ALA A 23 -17.71 -3.53 -0.46
CA ALA A 23 -17.17 -4.86 -0.73
C ALA A 23 -16.75 -5.57 0.56
N PHE A 24 -16.05 -4.86 1.46
CA PHE A 24 -15.69 -5.39 2.77
C PHE A 24 -16.91 -5.75 3.61
N LEU A 25 -17.90 -4.84 3.71
CA LEU A 25 -19.13 -5.09 4.44
C LEU A 25 -19.93 -6.25 3.84
N PHE A 26 -20.03 -6.34 2.52
CA PHE A 26 -20.64 -7.47 1.83
C PHE A 26 -19.99 -8.80 2.25
N GLY A 27 -18.65 -8.88 2.21
CA GLY A 27 -17.91 -10.06 2.64
C GLY A 27 -18.12 -10.39 4.12
N LEU A 28 -18.08 -9.37 4.99
CA LEU A 28 -18.27 -9.51 6.44
C LEU A 28 -19.66 -10.07 6.76
N VAL A 29 -20.71 -9.49 6.18
CA VAL A 29 -22.09 -9.95 6.39
C VAL A 29 -22.28 -11.38 5.93
N ARG A 30 -21.71 -11.76 4.75
CA ARG A 30 -21.79 -13.15 4.26
C ARG A 30 -21.09 -14.13 5.20
N LEU A 31 -19.92 -13.77 5.72
CA LEU A 31 -19.16 -14.61 6.65
C LEU A 31 -19.87 -14.74 8.02
N LEU A 32 -20.40 -13.64 8.58
CA LEU A 32 -21.13 -13.64 9.86
C LEU A 32 -22.42 -14.44 9.77
N LEU A 33 -23.20 -14.27 8.70
CA LEU A 33 -24.44 -15.00 8.47
C LEU A 33 -24.24 -16.43 7.98
N ARG A 34 -22.96 -16.89 7.85
CA ARG A 34 -22.60 -18.22 7.34
C ARG A 34 -23.22 -18.54 5.96
N LYS A 35 -23.48 -17.49 5.16
CA LYS A 35 -23.99 -17.63 3.78
C LYS A 35 -22.83 -17.93 2.82
N PRO A 36 -23.10 -18.55 1.65
CA PRO A 36 -22.06 -18.83 0.66
C PRO A 36 -21.30 -17.56 0.28
N TYR A 37 -19.98 -17.58 0.39
CA TYR A 37 -19.11 -16.47 -0.02
C TYR A 37 -18.90 -16.48 -1.53
N SER A 38 -19.32 -15.39 -2.20
CA SER A 38 -19.15 -15.24 -3.65
C SER A 38 -17.85 -14.48 -3.93
N SER A 39 -16.81 -15.21 -4.36
CA SER A 39 -15.56 -14.58 -4.80
C SER A 39 -15.70 -13.75 -6.07
N ALA A 40 -16.64 -14.14 -6.98
CA ALA A 40 -16.89 -13.38 -8.21
C ALA A 40 -17.53 -12.02 -7.93
N ALA A 41 -18.54 -11.96 -7.04
CA ALA A 41 -19.15 -10.68 -6.65
C ALA A 41 -18.14 -9.78 -5.95
N MET A 42 -17.30 -10.34 -5.05
CA MET A 42 -16.22 -9.60 -4.40
C MET A 42 -15.22 -9.05 -5.42
N PHE A 43 -14.80 -9.88 -6.38
CA PHE A 43 -13.88 -9.46 -7.45
C PHE A 43 -14.46 -8.32 -8.29
N ALA A 44 -15.75 -8.41 -8.67
CA ALA A 44 -16.42 -7.37 -9.45
C ALA A 44 -16.50 -6.03 -8.69
N LEU A 45 -16.84 -6.06 -7.40
CA LEU A 45 -16.88 -4.85 -6.57
C LEU A 45 -15.50 -4.22 -6.45
N ILE A 46 -14.44 -5.02 -6.18
CA ILE A 46 -13.07 -4.53 -6.08
C ILE A 46 -12.60 -3.97 -7.43
N CYS A 47 -12.99 -4.59 -8.56
CA CYS A 47 -12.69 -4.09 -9.90
C CYS A 47 -13.31 -2.70 -10.14
N GLY A 48 -14.58 -2.51 -9.79
CA GLY A 48 -15.24 -1.20 -9.90
C GLY A 48 -14.56 -0.13 -9.05
N ALA A 49 -14.20 -0.46 -7.80
CA ALA A 49 -13.47 0.44 -6.92
C ALA A 49 -12.07 0.80 -7.46
N PHE A 50 -11.36 -0.20 -8.00
CA PHE A 50 -10.04 -0.01 -8.62
C PHE A 50 -10.08 0.91 -9.85
N LEU A 51 -11.11 0.76 -10.69
CA LEU A 51 -11.31 1.64 -11.85
C LEU A 51 -11.57 3.09 -11.40
N ALA A 52 -12.42 3.29 -10.40
CA ALA A 52 -12.67 4.62 -9.84
C ALA A 52 -11.39 5.24 -9.25
N GLN A 53 -10.60 4.46 -8.51
CA GLN A 53 -9.34 4.91 -7.93
C GLN A 53 -8.29 5.21 -9.02
N THR A 54 -8.23 4.39 -10.07
CA THR A 54 -7.35 4.63 -11.24
C THR A 54 -7.73 5.92 -11.95
N LEU A 55 -9.03 6.19 -12.11
CA LEU A 55 -9.51 7.47 -12.66
C LEU A 55 -9.05 8.64 -11.78
N GLY A 56 -9.16 8.53 -10.46
CA GLY A 56 -8.70 9.55 -9.53
C GLY A 56 -7.21 9.83 -9.65
N LEU A 57 -6.36 8.79 -9.73
CA LEU A 57 -4.91 8.93 -9.94
C LEU A 57 -4.60 9.60 -11.27
N ASN A 58 -5.30 9.23 -12.36
CA ASN A 58 -5.12 9.86 -13.67
C ASN A 58 -5.50 11.34 -13.66
N LEU A 59 -6.66 11.70 -13.10
CA LEU A 59 -7.12 13.09 -13.00
C LEU A 59 -6.14 13.94 -12.19
N ARG A 60 -5.66 13.42 -11.05
CA ARG A 60 -4.66 14.11 -10.21
C ARG A 60 -3.35 14.26 -10.95
N GLY A 61 -2.82 13.19 -11.56
CA GLY A 61 -1.56 13.24 -12.33
C GLY A 61 -1.62 14.20 -13.51
N ALA A 62 -2.75 14.25 -14.23
CA ALA A 62 -2.97 15.20 -15.31
C ALA A 62 -3.01 16.66 -14.81
N ALA A 63 -3.58 16.92 -13.62
CA ALA A 63 -3.64 18.25 -13.05
C ALA A 63 -2.27 18.78 -12.60
N ILE A 64 -1.42 17.89 -12.03
CA ILE A 64 -0.08 18.29 -11.54
C ILE A 64 1.03 18.05 -12.57
N GLN A 65 0.72 17.44 -13.72
CA GLN A 65 1.66 17.07 -14.80
C GLN A 65 2.86 16.23 -14.30
N ALA A 66 2.60 15.36 -13.30
CA ALA A 66 3.59 14.49 -12.67
C ALA A 66 2.92 13.26 -12.04
N CYS A 67 3.72 12.32 -11.57
CA CYS A 67 3.19 11.19 -10.79
C CYS A 67 2.64 11.69 -9.43
N PRO A 68 1.36 11.37 -9.05
CA PRO A 68 0.72 11.87 -7.85
C PRO A 68 1.24 11.15 -6.59
N LEU A 69 2.40 11.56 -6.12
CA LEU A 69 3.13 11.01 -4.96
C LEU A 69 3.70 12.12 -4.06
N GLY A 70 3.22 13.36 -4.24
CA GLY A 70 3.76 14.55 -3.58
C GLY A 70 3.31 14.71 -2.13
N ASN A 71 2.14 14.22 -1.76
CA ASN A 71 1.56 14.38 -0.43
C ASN A 71 1.07 13.05 0.16
N GLY A 72 0.67 13.06 1.43
CA GLY A 72 0.27 11.86 2.15
C GLY A 72 -1.00 11.21 1.64
N PHE A 73 -1.93 12.00 1.15
CA PHE A 73 -3.16 11.52 0.55
C PHE A 73 -2.85 10.71 -0.72
N GLU A 74 -2.05 11.27 -1.62
CA GLU A 74 -1.63 10.61 -2.87
C GLU A 74 -0.86 9.32 -2.60
N ILE A 75 0.07 9.34 -1.64
CA ILE A 75 0.83 8.16 -1.22
C ILE A 75 -0.11 7.07 -0.71
N ALA A 76 -1.08 7.40 0.16
CA ALA A 76 -2.05 6.44 0.66
C ALA A 76 -2.92 5.86 -0.46
N GLN A 77 -3.39 6.70 -1.40
CA GLN A 77 -4.15 6.27 -2.56
C GLN A 77 -3.32 5.33 -3.45
N PHE A 78 -2.04 5.64 -3.69
CA PHE A 78 -1.17 4.81 -4.52
C PHE A 78 -0.82 3.47 -3.84
N ILE A 79 -0.62 3.43 -2.51
CA ILE A 79 -0.43 2.17 -1.75
C ILE A 79 -1.68 1.31 -1.87
N SER A 80 -2.87 1.88 -1.68
CA SER A 80 -4.14 1.16 -1.82
C SER A 80 -4.34 0.63 -3.24
N TRP A 81 -4.03 1.43 -4.26
CA TRP A 81 -4.07 1.04 -5.66
C TRP A 81 -3.10 -0.12 -5.96
N SER A 82 -1.86 -0.03 -5.48
CA SER A 82 -0.84 -1.08 -5.63
C SER A 82 -1.24 -2.38 -4.95
N LEU A 83 -1.80 -2.29 -3.75
CA LEU A 83 -2.35 -3.43 -3.00
C LEU A 83 -3.42 -4.17 -3.83
N VAL A 84 -4.36 -3.44 -4.43
CA VAL A 84 -5.46 -4.01 -5.20
C VAL A 84 -4.98 -4.55 -6.54
N LEU A 85 -4.06 -3.87 -7.22
CA LEU A 85 -3.41 -4.37 -8.43
C LEU A 85 -2.75 -5.75 -8.18
N LEU A 86 -2.02 -5.88 -7.09
CA LEU A 86 -1.39 -7.13 -6.68
C LEU A 86 -2.43 -8.20 -6.32
N PHE A 87 -3.55 -7.83 -5.72
CA PHE A 87 -4.67 -8.75 -5.49
C PHE A 87 -5.18 -9.36 -6.80
N PHE A 88 -5.33 -8.58 -7.88
CA PHE A 88 -5.78 -9.10 -9.18
C PHE A 88 -4.80 -10.11 -9.78
N ILE A 89 -3.52 -10.01 -9.47
CA ILE A 89 -2.50 -10.95 -9.93
C ILE A 89 -2.46 -12.20 -9.04
N ILE A 90 -2.35 -12.00 -7.73
CA ILE A 90 -2.07 -13.07 -6.75
C ILE A 90 -3.32 -13.85 -6.38
N GLY A 91 -4.46 -13.16 -6.24
CA GLY A 91 -5.73 -13.78 -5.87
C GLY A 91 -6.13 -14.93 -6.81
N PRO A 92 -6.24 -14.69 -8.12
CA PRO A 92 -6.54 -15.73 -9.12
C PRO A 92 -5.43 -16.76 -9.27
N ALA A 93 -4.14 -16.31 -9.34
CA ALA A 93 -2.99 -17.19 -9.55
C ALA A 93 -2.88 -18.30 -8.47
N PHE A 94 -3.18 -17.96 -7.21
CA PHE A 94 -3.11 -18.88 -6.09
C PHE A 94 -4.49 -19.34 -5.58
N LYS A 95 -5.58 -18.97 -6.28
CA LYS A 95 -6.97 -19.30 -5.91
C LYS A 95 -7.32 -18.88 -4.47
N LEU A 96 -6.85 -17.73 -4.04
CA LEU A 96 -7.02 -17.19 -2.68
C LEU A 96 -8.41 -16.55 -2.53
N ARG A 97 -9.44 -17.37 -2.33
CA ARG A 97 -10.85 -16.95 -2.32
C ARG A 97 -11.16 -15.83 -1.32
N LEU A 98 -10.53 -15.86 -0.15
CA LEU A 98 -10.79 -14.90 0.92
C LEU A 98 -9.86 -13.66 0.86
N LEU A 99 -8.82 -13.67 0.01
CA LEU A 99 -7.89 -12.55 -0.10
C LEU A 99 -8.62 -11.25 -0.48
N GLY A 100 -9.61 -11.32 -1.36
CA GLY A 100 -10.40 -10.15 -1.76
C GLY A 100 -11.10 -9.47 -0.58
N PHE A 101 -11.64 -10.24 0.38
CA PHE A 101 -12.23 -9.69 1.60
C PHE A 101 -11.22 -8.89 2.44
N PHE A 102 -10.04 -9.46 2.67
CA PHE A 102 -8.98 -8.78 3.42
C PHE A 102 -8.42 -7.57 2.64
N THR A 103 -8.26 -7.71 1.32
CA THR A 103 -7.81 -6.61 0.45
C THR A 103 -8.79 -5.44 0.48
N ALA A 104 -10.09 -5.71 0.34
CA ALA A 104 -11.12 -4.66 0.41
C ALA A 104 -11.12 -3.96 1.77
N GLY A 105 -10.95 -4.71 2.87
CA GLY A 105 -10.85 -4.15 4.22
C GLY A 105 -9.63 -3.24 4.39
N LEU A 106 -8.45 -3.70 3.99
CA LEU A 106 -7.23 -2.90 4.10
C LEU A 106 -7.25 -1.69 3.15
N ALA A 107 -7.75 -1.85 1.92
CA ALA A 107 -7.92 -0.75 0.97
C ALA A 107 -8.88 0.31 1.52
N THR A 108 -9.98 -0.10 2.18
CA THR A 108 -10.91 0.83 2.86
C THR A 108 -10.19 1.61 3.96
N VAL A 109 -9.38 0.94 4.78
CA VAL A 109 -8.65 1.61 5.87
C VAL A 109 -7.61 2.58 5.32
N ILE A 110 -6.84 2.21 4.32
CA ILE A 110 -5.78 3.06 3.77
C ILE A 110 -6.38 4.19 2.94
N SER A 111 -7.21 3.88 1.92
CA SER A 111 -7.80 4.88 1.03
C SER A 111 -8.85 5.73 1.77
N GLY A 112 -9.78 5.12 2.50
CA GLY A 112 -10.79 5.84 3.29
C GLY A 112 -10.18 6.63 4.44
N GLY A 113 -9.19 6.06 5.15
CA GLY A 113 -8.48 6.72 6.24
C GLY A 113 -7.74 7.99 5.80
N SER A 114 -7.27 8.07 4.55
CA SER A 114 -6.60 9.25 4.04
C SER A 114 -7.50 10.50 3.98
N PHE A 115 -8.83 10.33 3.91
CA PHE A 115 -9.78 11.43 3.94
C PHE A 115 -10.00 12.01 5.35
N ILE A 116 -9.67 11.24 6.40
CA ILE A 116 -9.87 11.65 7.80
C ILE A 116 -8.83 12.69 8.23
N VAL A 117 -7.68 12.73 7.55
CA VAL A 117 -6.57 13.62 7.89
C VAL A 117 -6.43 14.71 6.82
N PRO A 118 -7.10 15.87 6.96
CA PRO A 118 -7.10 16.93 5.93
C PRO A 118 -5.70 17.44 5.56
N ARG A 119 -4.78 17.44 6.52
CA ARG A 119 -3.38 17.86 6.32
C ARG A 119 -2.60 16.96 5.37
N TRP A 120 -3.09 15.76 5.07
CA TRP A 120 -2.43 14.86 4.13
C TRP A 120 -2.62 15.28 2.67
N ASP A 121 -3.71 16.01 2.36
CA ASP A 121 -3.99 16.54 1.03
C ASP A 121 -3.56 18.01 0.91
N SER A 122 -2.34 18.32 1.39
CA SER A 122 -1.76 19.64 1.25
C SER A 122 -1.28 19.87 -0.19
N ALA A 123 -1.52 21.09 -0.70
CA ALA A 123 -0.94 21.52 -1.96
C ALA A 123 0.60 21.56 -1.85
N TYR A 124 1.27 21.29 -2.94
CA TYR A 124 2.72 21.38 -3.06
C TYR A 124 3.09 22.03 -4.41
N PRO A 125 4.28 22.65 -4.52
CA PRO A 125 4.68 23.32 -5.75
C PRO A 125 4.71 22.37 -6.95
N PRO A 126 4.29 22.82 -8.14
CA PRO A 126 4.49 22.07 -9.39
C PRO A 126 5.98 21.75 -9.56
N GLY A 127 6.27 20.53 -10.07
CA GLY A 127 7.66 20.14 -10.29
C GLY A 127 8.41 19.68 -9.02
N LEU A 128 7.72 19.24 -7.97
CA LEU A 128 8.31 18.71 -6.74
C LEU A 128 9.43 17.67 -6.98
N PHE A 129 9.35 16.94 -8.07
CA PHE A 129 10.36 15.96 -8.50
C PHE A 129 11.32 16.54 -9.56
N GLY A 130 11.31 17.87 -9.79
CA GLY A 130 12.19 18.55 -10.74
C GLY A 130 12.03 18.11 -12.20
N GLY A 131 10.89 17.47 -12.56
CA GLY A 131 10.69 16.88 -13.88
C GLY A 131 11.67 15.73 -14.21
N ASN A 132 12.36 15.20 -13.20
CA ASN A 132 13.31 14.10 -13.38
C ASN A 132 12.58 12.74 -13.29
N PRO A 133 12.44 12.00 -14.41
CA PRO A 133 11.70 10.74 -14.44
C PRO A 133 12.32 9.65 -13.55
N TRP A 134 13.60 9.72 -13.24
CA TRP A 134 14.27 8.78 -12.35
C TRP A 134 13.83 8.93 -10.89
N ILE A 135 13.57 10.17 -10.45
CA ILE A 135 13.06 10.42 -9.10
C ILE A 135 11.61 9.97 -8.98
N GLU A 136 10.80 10.22 -9.99
CA GLU A 136 9.41 9.74 -10.03
C GLU A 136 9.37 8.20 -10.03
N LEU A 137 10.23 7.56 -10.82
CA LEU A 137 10.34 6.09 -10.84
C LEU A 137 10.79 5.55 -9.49
N HIS A 138 11.81 6.16 -8.85
CA HIS A 138 12.22 5.80 -7.49
C HIS A 138 11.05 5.87 -6.51
N ALA A 139 10.33 6.99 -6.49
CA ALA A 139 9.20 7.19 -5.59
C ALA A 139 8.08 6.18 -5.85
N ALA A 140 7.73 5.95 -7.12
CA ALA A 140 6.71 4.99 -7.51
C ALA A 140 7.07 3.56 -7.09
N LEU A 141 8.31 3.12 -7.36
CA LEU A 141 8.79 1.78 -6.96
C LEU A 141 8.84 1.64 -5.43
N ALA A 142 9.33 2.66 -4.72
CA ALA A 142 9.37 2.64 -3.27
C ALA A 142 7.97 2.44 -2.70
N ILE A 143 6.99 3.24 -3.13
CA ILE A 143 5.61 3.17 -2.64
C ILE A 143 4.92 1.87 -3.13
N PHE A 144 5.19 1.42 -4.36
CA PHE A 144 4.69 0.14 -4.85
C PHE A 144 5.15 -1.04 -3.99
N SER A 145 6.40 -1.00 -3.47
CA SER A 145 6.89 -2.02 -2.55
C SER A 145 6.05 -2.11 -1.27
N TYR A 146 5.51 -1.00 -0.78
CA TYR A 146 4.56 -1.01 0.36
C TYR A 146 3.27 -1.74 0.02
N GLY A 147 2.79 -1.66 -1.23
CA GLY A 147 1.67 -2.47 -1.72
C GLY A 147 1.99 -3.98 -1.67
N VAL A 148 3.21 -4.38 -2.05
CA VAL A 148 3.66 -5.78 -1.93
C VAL A 148 3.71 -6.21 -0.46
N PHE A 149 4.24 -5.37 0.43
CA PHE A 149 4.29 -5.67 1.86
C PHE A 149 2.89 -5.66 2.51
N ALA A 150 1.95 -4.90 1.99
CA ALA A 150 0.56 -4.94 2.39
C ALA A 150 -0.07 -6.31 2.07
N ILE A 151 0.08 -6.82 0.84
CA ILE A 151 -0.37 -8.18 0.49
C ILE A 151 0.34 -9.24 1.33
N LEU A 152 1.64 -9.12 1.55
CA LEU A 152 2.40 -10.01 2.44
C LEU A 152 1.78 -10.03 3.84
N SER A 153 1.45 -8.87 4.39
CA SER A 153 0.80 -8.72 5.69
C SER A 153 -0.57 -9.43 5.71
N LEU A 154 -1.40 -9.25 4.67
CA LEU A 154 -2.71 -9.93 4.56
C LEU A 154 -2.57 -11.45 4.46
N VAL A 155 -1.66 -11.97 3.66
CA VAL A 155 -1.36 -13.40 3.56
C VAL A 155 -0.87 -13.94 4.92
N SER A 156 -0.08 -13.16 5.64
CA SER A 156 0.40 -13.50 6.99
C SER A 156 -0.74 -13.53 8.01
N VAL A 157 -1.70 -12.61 7.94
CA VAL A 157 -2.93 -12.64 8.75
C VAL A 157 -3.75 -13.90 8.43
N MET A 158 -3.96 -14.20 7.14
CA MET A 158 -4.67 -15.44 6.73
C MET A 158 -3.97 -16.69 7.26
N PHE A 159 -2.62 -16.71 7.23
CA PHE A 159 -1.81 -17.79 7.81
C PHE A 159 -2.08 -17.95 9.31
N LEU A 160 -2.07 -16.86 10.10
CA LEU A 160 -2.31 -16.93 11.55
C LEU A 160 -3.73 -17.40 11.87
N ILE A 161 -4.74 -16.95 11.11
CA ILE A 161 -6.12 -17.39 11.25
C ILE A 161 -6.21 -18.89 10.98
N GLN A 162 -5.65 -19.37 9.86
CA GLN A 162 -5.68 -20.78 9.49
C GLN A 162 -4.95 -21.66 10.51
N GLN A 163 -3.78 -21.23 10.98
CA GLN A 163 -3.03 -21.93 12.02
C GLN A 163 -3.82 -22.04 13.33
N HIS A 164 -4.53 -20.98 13.71
CA HIS A 164 -5.39 -20.98 14.89
C HIS A 164 -6.56 -21.97 14.75
N GLY A 165 -7.21 -21.98 13.57
CA GLY A 165 -8.29 -22.93 13.26
C GLY A 165 -7.84 -24.39 13.36
N LEU A 166 -6.67 -24.70 12.78
CA LEU A 166 -6.09 -26.05 12.86
C LEU A 166 -5.81 -26.48 14.30
N LYS A 167 -5.25 -25.58 15.14
CA LYS A 167 -5.00 -25.89 16.56
C LYS A 167 -6.29 -26.18 17.34
N LYS A 168 -7.38 -25.48 17.00
CA LYS A 168 -8.70 -25.67 17.61
C LYS A 168 -9.54 -26.76 16.93
N LYS A 169 -8.98 -27.46 15.94
CA LYS A 169 -9.71 -28.48 15.12
C LYS A 169 -10.99 -27.93 14.49
N GLN A 170 -10.98 -26.62 14.13
CA GLN A 170 -12.11 -25.93 13.51
C GLN A 170 -11.90 -25.90 12.00
N PHE A 171 -12.81 -26.55 11.25
CA PHE A 171 -12.74 -26.65 9.78
C PHE A 171 -13.94 -26.02 9.08
N ARG A 172 -14.86 -25.40 9.83
CA ARG A 172 -16.09 -24.78 9.29
C ARG A 172 -16.01 -23.23 9.35
N GLY A 173 -16.89 -22.57 8.64
CA GLY A 173 -16.96 -21.11 8.60
C GLY A 173 -15.84 -20.51 7.76
N VAL A 174 -15.09 -19.54 8.28
CA VAL A 174 -14.00 -18.83 7.59
C VAL A 174 -12.88 -19.78 7.15
N TYR A 175 -12.58 -20.80 7.95
CA TYR A 175 -11.46 -21.72 7.73
C TYR A 175 -11.58 -22.55 6.45
N GLN A 176 -12.80 -22.86 6.00
CA GLN A 176 -13.03 -23.63 4.75
C GLN A 176 -12.67 -22.86 3.48
N TYR A 177 -12.58 -21.52 3.57
CA TYR A 177 -12.23 -20.66 2.44
C TYR A 177 -10.74 -20.30 2.40
N LEU A 178 -10.00 -20.63 3.47
CA LEU A 178 -8.57 -20.35 3.56
C LEU A 178 -7.75 -21.51 2.95
N PRO A 179 -6.66 -21.21 2.25
CA PRO A 179 -5.72 -22.21 1.76
C PRO A 179 -4.99 -22.93 2.90
N SER A 180 -4.22 -23.95 2.55
CA SER A 180 -3.37 -24.64 3.52
C SER A 180 -2.30 -23.71 4.10
N VAL A 181 -1.90 -23.96 5.34
CA VAL A 181 -0.84 -23.22 6.02
C VAL A 181 0.46 -23.23 5.22
N GLN A 182 0.79 -24.37 4.59
CA GLN A 182 1.99 -24.51 3.75
C GLN A 182 1.93 -23.62 2.50
N GLN A 183 0.76 -23.57 1.84
CA GLN A 183 0.59 -22.71 0.66
C GLN A 183 0.69 -21.23 1.03
N LEU A 184 0.07 -20.81 2.15
CA LEU A 184 0.17 -19.43 2.63
C LEU A 184 1.61 -19.04 3.00
N ASP A 185 2.35 -19.94 3.64
CA ASP A 185 3.77 -19.71 3.96
C ASP A 185 4.63 -19.54 2.71
N LEU A 186 4.42 -20.38 1.70
CA LEU A 186 5.14 -20.29 0.42
C LEU A 186 4.85 -18.96 -0.30
N ILE A 187 3.58 -18.54 -0.34
CA ILE A 187 3.19 -17.27 -0.95
C ILE A 187 3.80 -16.10 -0.17
N ALA A 188 3.74 -16.13 1.17
CA ALA A 188 4.34 -15.10 2.00
C ALA A 188 5.85 -14.97 1.77
N GLN A 189 6.57 -16.09 1.61
CA GLN A 189 7.99 -16.08 1.31
C GLN A 189 8.29 -15.47 -0.06
N ARG A 190 7.51 -15.80 -1.09
CA ARG A 190 7.67 -15.20 -2.43
C ARG A 190 7.39 -13.70 -2.41
N LEU A 191 6.34 -13.27 -1.73
CA LEU A 191 6.00 -11.85 -1.57
C LEU A 191 7.07 -11.07 -0.83
N LEU A 192 7.64 -11.65 0.24
CA LEU A 192 8.73 -11.04 0.99
C LEU A 192 9.95 -10.76 0.08
N LEU A 193 10.34 -11.75 -0.72
CA LEU A 193 11.46 -11.61 -1.66
C LEU A 193 11.14 -10.59 -2.76
N THR A 194 9.95 -10.66 -3.36
CA THR A 194 9.52 -9.69 -4.39
C THR A 194 9.51 -8.26 -3.84
N GLY A 195 8.91 -8.04 -2.65
CA GLY A 195 8.88 -6.72 -2.02
C GLY A 195 10.27 -6.17 -1.73
N LEU A 196 11.19 -7.03 -1.24
CA LEU A 196 12.56 -6.63 -0.98
C LEU A 196 13.33 -6.29 -2.28
N ILE A 197 13.14 -7.07 -3.35
CA ILE A 197 13.76 -6.79 -4.66
C ILE A 197 13.26 -5.43 -5.20
N VAL A 198 11.95 -5.18 -5.16
CA VAL A 198 11.37 -3.92 -5.64
C VAL A 198 11.87 -2.73 -4.80
N LEU A 199 11.92 -2.89 -3.47
CA LEU A 199 12.44 -1.83 -2.59
C LEU A 199 13.94 -1.60 -2.80
N THR A 200 14.72 -2.65 -3.05
CA THR A 200 16.15 -2.53 -3.37
C THR A 200 16.35 -1.81 -4.70
N ALA A 201 15.57 -2.14 -5.73
CA ALA A 201 15.59 -1.42 -7.01
C ALA A 201 15.25 0.07 -6.81
N ALA A 202 14.23 0.38 -6.02
CA ALA A 202 13.90 1.75 -5.67
C ALA A 202 15.08 2.47 -5.00
N LEU A 203 15.75 1.84 -4.04
CA LEU A 203 16.92 2.41 -3.37
C LEU A 203 18.08 2.68 -4.34
N ILE A 204 18.33 1.78 -5.29
CA ILE A 204 19.38 1.94 -6.31
C ILE A 204 19.08 3.18 -7.17
N PHE A 205 17.83 3.31 -7.69
CA PHE A 205 17.45 4.50 -8.47
C PHE A 205 17.53 5.79 -7.64
N GLY A 206 17.16 5.74 -6.35
CA GLY A 206 17.30 6.87 -5.44
C GLY A 206 18.75 7.25 -5.17
N ALA A 207 19.62 6.25 -4.98
CA ALA A 207 21.03 6.48 -4.69
C ALA A 207 21.75 7.20 -5.83
N VAL A 208 21.43 6.90 -7.09
CA VAL A 208 21.99 7.60 -8.28
C VAL A 208 21.72 9.11 -8.22
N PHE A 209 20.55 9.51 -7.76
CA PHE A 209 20.23 10.93 -7.59
C PHE A 209 20.90 11.53 -6.36
N TRP A 210 20.90 10.82 -5.23
CA TRP A 210 21.42 11.32 -3.94
C TRP A 210 22.92 11.58 -3.96
N ILE A 211 23.70 10.76 -4.65
CA ILE A 211 25.15 10.95 -4.77
C ILE A 211 25.49 12.34 -5.31
N ASN A 212 24.64 12.88 -6.19
CA ASN A 212 24.85 14.17 -6.81
C ASN A 212 24.13 15.34 -6.08
N ASN A 213 23.25 15.06 -5.10
CA ASN A 213 22.37 16.03 -4.48
C ASN A 213 22.14 15.75 -2.99
N LEU A 214 23.21 15.47 -2.23
CA LEU A 214 23.13 15.10 -0.81
C LEU A 214 22.44 16.15 0.06
N ASP A 215 22.62 17.42 -0.26
CA ASP A 215 22.08 18.54 0.51
C ASP A 215 20.54 18.67 0.38
N LEU A 216 19.96 18.09 -0.67
CA LEU A 216 18.51 18.18 -0.92
C LEU A 216 17.69 17.07 -0.21
N VAL A 217 18.35 16.04 0.32
CA VAL A 217 17.65 14.90 0.90
C VAL A 217 17.70 14.96 2.44
N PRO A 218 16.55 15.11 3.11
CA PRO A 218 16.51 15.07 4.57
C PRO A 218 17.02 13.73 5.11
N VAL A 219 18.06 13.76 5.95
CA VAL A 219 18.70 12.58 6.56
C VAL A 219 17.68 11.64 7.20
N PHE A 220 16.64 12.21 7.81
CA PHE A 220 15.57 11.45 8.44
C PHE A 220 14.82 10.52 7.45
N LYS A 221 14.56 10.97 6.21
CA LYS A 221 13.88 10.13 5.20
C LYS A 221 14.76 8.98 4.76
N LEU A 222 16.06 9.25 4.59
CA LEU A 222 17.04 8.23 4.24
C LEU A 222 17.14 7.17 5.33
N THR A 223 17.30 7.58 6.59
CA THR A 223 17.39 6.66 7.74
C THR A 223 16.12 5.82 7.90
N ALA A 224 14.93 6.40 7.79
CA ALA A 224 13.67 5.67 7.87
C ALA A 224 13.57 4.58 6.78
N THR A 225 13.90 4.92 5.53
CA THR A 225 13.86 3.96 4.42
C THR A 225 14.89 2.84 4.58
N CYS A 226 16.11 3.18 5.01
CA CYS A 226 17.16 2.19 5.30
C CYS A 226 16.76 1.24 6.43
N LEU A 227 16.12 1.75 7.49
CA LEU A 227 15.64 0.91 8.60
C LEU A 227 14.54 -0.05 8.16
N VAL A 228 13.59 0.40 7.33
CA VAL A 228 12.56 -0.48 6.75
C VAL A 228 13.21 -1.56 5.88
N TRP A 229 14.14 -1.20 5.01
CA TRP A 229 14.87 -2.15 4.15
C TRP A 229 15.66 -3.16 4.98
N LEU A 230 16.43 -2.71 5.98
CA LEU A 230 17.19 -3.58 6.89
C LEU A 230 16.27 -4.53 7.66
N GLY A 231 15.09 -4.08 8.10
CA GLY A 231 14.10 -4.91 8.75
C GLY A 231 13.64 -6.07 7.88
N TYR A 232 13.24 -5.80 6.64
CA TYR A 232 12.82 -6.84 5.70
C TYR A 232 13.98 -7.75 5.28
N MET A 233 15.18 -7.20 5.06
CA MET A 233 16.39 -7.96 4.77
C MET A 233 16.71 -8.94 5.92
N THR A 234 16.62 -8.48 7.16
CA THR A 234 16.83 -9.33 8.34
C THR A 234 15.85 -10.49 8.38
N VAL A 235 14.57 -10.26 8.09
CA VAL A 235 13.56 -11.33 8.02
C VAL A 235 13.90 -12.35 6.92
N VAL A 236 14.36 -11.89 5.74
CA VAL A 236 14.80 -12.78 4.66
C VAL A 236 15.99 -13.64 5.10
N ILE A 237 17.03 -13.02 5.67
CA ILE A 237 18.23 -13.74 6.13
C ILE A 237 17.88 -14.79 7.18
N LEU A 238 17.08 -14.42 8.20
CA LEU A 238 16.67 -15.35 9.23
C LEU A 238 15.81 -16.49 8.68
N ARG A 239 15.03 -16.22 7.63
CA ARG A 239 14.22 -17.25 6.96
C ARG A 239 15.08 -18.22 6.17
N ILE A 240 16.07 -17.73 5.41
CA ILE A 240 17.04 -18.55 4.66
C ILE A 240 17.84 -19.43 5.63
N GLN A 241 18.28 -18.88 6.76
CA GLN A 241 18.98 -19.61 7.82
C GLN A 241 18.10 -20.60 8.59
N LYS A 242 16.80 -20.73 8.24
CA LYS A 242 15.82 -21.59 8.94
C LYS A 242 15.65 -21.26 10.44
N LYS A 243 16.14 -20.09 10.88
CA LYS A 243 16.01 -19.62 12.27
C LYS A 243 14.62 -19.03 12.57
N LEU A 244 13.91 -18.56 11.53
CA LEU A 244 12.60 -17.98 11.68
C LEU A 244 11.51 -19.01 11.38
N VAL A 245 10.85 -19.48 12.44
CA VAL A 245 9.70 -20.39 12.33
C VAL A 245 8.54 -19.68 11.64
N THR A 246 7.74 -20.37 10.87
CA THR A 246 6.64 -19.88 10.02
C THR A 246 5.69 -18.91 10.74
N ARG A 247 5.32 -19.18 12.01
CA ARG A 247 4.49 -18.26 12.81
C ARG A 247 5.21 -16.95 13.12
N ARG A 248 6.50 -17.01 13.50
CA ARG A 248 7.30 -15.79 13.79
C ARG A 248 7.53 -14.97 12.54
N HIS A 249 7.69 -15.63 11.38
CA HIS A 249 7.74 -14.97 10.07
C HIS A 249 6.45 -14.16 9.80
N ALA A 250 5.28 -14.77 9.98
CA ALA A 250 4.00 -14.08 9.78
C ALA A 250 3.84 -12.86 10.70
N VAL A 251 4.16 -13.01 11.99
CA VAL A 251 4.10 -11.90 12.96
C VAL A 251 5.09 -10.79 12.59
N ALA A 252 6.34 -11.15 12.26
CA ALA A 252 7.36 -10.17 11.86
C ALA A 252 6.95 -9.39 10.60
N SER A 253 6.37 -10.06 9.59
CA SER A 253 5.89 -9.41 8.37
C SER A 253 4.77 -8.39 8.64
N ILE A 254 3.81 -8.74 9.51
CA ILE A 254 2.74 -7.83 9.91
C ILE A 254 3.31 -6.63 10.69
N SER A 255 4.17 -6.90 11.69
CA SER A 255 4.76 -5.84 12.51
C SER A 255 5.62 -4.88 11.68
N LEU A 256 6.44 -5.40 10.76
CA LEU A 256 7.25 -4.57 9.88
C LEU A 256 6.38 -3.73 8.93
N PHE A 257 5.28 -4.28 8.40
CA PHE A 257 4.36 -3.50 7.58
C PHE A 257 3.73 -2.35 8.37
N LEU A 258 3.26 -2.59 9.60
CA LEU A 258 2.70 -1.55 10.44
C LEU A 258 3.74 -0.47 10.81
N LEU A 259 4.97 -0.87 11.13
CA LEU A 259 6.08 0.05 11.38
C LEU A 259 6.45 0.86 10.13
N ALA A 260 6.47 0.21 8.96
CA ALA A 260 6.73 0.87 7.69
C ALA A 260 5.63 1.91 7.37
N MET A 261 4.35 1.58 7.58
CA MET A 261 3.24 2.54 7.44
C MET A 261 3.36 3.70 8.43
N ALA A 262 3.70 3.41 9.69
CA ALA A 262 3.91 4.43 10.71
C ALA A 262 5.09 5.37 10.37
N SER A 263 6.15 4.86 9.74
CA SER A 263 7.31 5.66 9.32
C SER A 263 7.01 6.66 8.20
N LEU A 264 5.91 6.49 7.48
CA LEU A 264 5.47 7.46 6.46
C LEU A 264 4.91 8.75 7.10
N TRP A 265 4.36 8.69 8.32
CA TRP A 265 3.76 9.84 9.01
C TRP A 265 4.73 11.00 9.22
N PRO A 266 5.91 10.81 9.84
CA PRO A 266 6.86 11.89 10.06
C PRO A 266 7.52 12.39 8.77
N VAL A 267 7.61 11.56 7.73
CA VAL A 267 8.12 11.97 6.41
C VAL A 267 7.23 13.03 5.77
N GLN A 268 5.94 13.03 6.08
CA GLN A 268 4.96 14.00 5.56
C GLN A 268 4.94 15.28 6.38
N SER A 269 5.04 15.20 7.71
CA SER A 269 5.04 16.38 8.58
C SER A 269 6.27 17.28 8.37
N ALA A 270 7.42 16.71 8.04
CA ALA A 270 8.62 17.48 7.70
C ALA A 270 8.51 18.26 6.37
N ARG A 271 7.63 17.84 5.43
CA ARG A 271 7.35 18.58 4.19
C ARG A 271 6.49 19.83 4.47
N SER A 272 5.49 19.71 5.36
CA SER A 272 4.61 20.84 5.69
C SER A 272 5.31 21.95 6.49
N SER A 273 6.35 21.62 7.27
CA SER A 273 7.14 22.62 8.01
C SER A 273 8.10 23.41 7.10
N ASN A 274 8.70 22.77 6.09
CA ASN A 274 9.58 23.46 5.14
C ASN A 274 8.81 24.36 4.14
N SER A 275 7.54 24.07 3.85
CA SER A 275 6.71 24.92 3.00
C SER A 275 6.09 26.11 3.74
N ALA A 276 6.18 26.14 5.07
CA ALA A 276 5.71 27.24 5.92
C ALA A 276 6.81 28.23 6.35
N ASP A 277 8.04 28.08 5.84
CA ASP A 277 9.14 29.01 6.13
C ASP A 277 9.03 30.23 5.20
N PRO A 278 8.72 31.44 5.73
CA PRO A 278 8.53 32.66 4.93
C PRO A 278 9.81 33.11 4.21
N ALA A 279 10.97 32.56 4.55
CA ALA A 279 12.23 32.82 3.82
C ALA A 279 12.23 32.24 2.40
N SER A 280 11.39 31.25 2.09
CA SER A 280 11.25 30.69 0.74
C SER A 280 10.41 31.55 -0.20
N GLU A 281 9.54 32.41 0.30
CA GLU A 281 8.76 33.37 -0.53
C GLU A 281 9.57 34.54 -1.03
N GLN A 282 10.65 34.92 -0.35
CA GLN A 282 11.50 36.03 -0.76
C GLN A 282 12.47 35.70 -1.89
N LEU A 283 12.80 34.41 -2.08
CA LEU A 283 13.68 33.96 -3.17
C LEU A 283 12.98 33.78 -4.53
N ILE A 284 11.65 33.88 -4.57
CA ILE A 284 10.84 33.74 -5.79
C ILE A 284 10.45 35.13 -6.34
N SER A 285 10.69 36.21 -5.59
CA SER A 285 10.34 37.60 -5.97
C SER A 285 11.53 38.44 -6.49
N GLU A 286 12.72 37.88 -6.58
CA GLU A 286 13.89 38.45 -7.27
C GLU A 286 14.19 37.66 -8.56
#